data_f1840742731ae4da2bf9054b66745903
#
_entry.id   f1840742731ae4da2bf9054b66745903
#
_cell.length_a   1.000
_cell.length_b   1.000
_cell.length_c   1.000
_cell.angle_alpha   90.00
_cell.angle_beta   90.00
_cell.angle_gamma   90.00
#
_symmetry.space_group_name_H-M   'P 1'
#
loop_
_entity.id
_entity.type
_entity.pdbx_description
1 polymer ?
#
loop_
_entity_poly.entity_id
_entity_poly.type
_entity_poly.pdbx_seq_one_letter_code
_entity_poly.pdbx_strand_id
1 'polypeptide(L)'
;MSEPKASPAREVWITGIGLATSLGEGLDANWEALNARRINVDEKTFAPCIVHPWMPVNFDTQIAKKGDQRQMEAWQRIGTYAAGLALDSAGVKGNKEILGGMDMVIAAAGGERDLAVDIAILNAAAKGNSDPGFLNERLMNGLRPTLFLAQLSNLLAGNIAIVHGVSGTSRTFMGEEAASVDAARIALARIAAGQSDIALIGSAYNGERLDLLMLYEFGGFNLKDGFVPVWARQNNPGFALGSAGAFLVIESKAHAQARGAKPYARLTNVVADLAQRTQPGAVTRSLEALWNKLGVHDGNGALITGATGAEPVTSEEKAFLRQHANFAVRATGTMFGQTLEAQFPLGLALAALSISHGALFPPNDPTGLEVEMSKPPTQIVVVGAGHWQGEGMALVEAIE
;
A
#
# COMPACT_ATOMS: atom_id res chain seq x y z
N MET A 1 23.77 -1.96 40.21
CA MET A 1 23.79 -1.38 38.85
C MET A 1 22.34 -0.96 38.60
N SER A 2 22.08 0.36 38.53
CA SER A 2 20.76 0.89 38.19
C SER A 2 20.51 0.56 36.71
N GLU A 3 19.38 -0.06 36.39
CA GLU A 3 18.92 -0.23 35.02
C GLU A 3 18.90 1.14 34.33
N PRO A 4 19.44 1.25 33.11
CA PRO A 4 19.37 2.50 32.37
C PRO A 4 17.88 2.82 32.16
N LYS A 5 17.41 3.97 32.64
CA LYS A 5 16.07 4.49 32.35
C LYS A 5 15.94 4.55 30.82
N ALA A 6 15.00 3.82 30.27
CA ALA A 6 14.67 3.91 28.85
C ALA A 6 14.37 5.37 28.52
N SER A 7 15.05 5.93 27.52
CA SER A 7 14.72 7.26 27.01
C SER A 7 13.29 7.26 26.52
N PRO A 8 12.51 8.35 26.71
CA PRO A 8 11.16 8.43 26.20
C PRO A 8 11.17 8.21 24.68
N ALA A 9 10.16 7.49 24.18
CA ALA A 9 10.01 7.25 22.75
C ALA A 9 9.95 8.58 21.98
N ARG A 10 10.68 8.67 20.87
CA ARG A 10 10.69 9.86 20.02
C ARG A 10 9.38 9.95 19.25
N GLU A 11 8.83 11.17 19.15
CA GLU A 11 7.70 11.48 18.28
C GLU A 11 8.10 11.36 16.81
N VAL A 12 7.24 10.75 15.97
CA VAL A 12 7.51 10.49 14.55
C VAL A 12 6.50 11.23 13.69
N TRP A 13 7.01 11.98 12.71
CA TRP A 13 6.24 12.78 11.77
C TRP A 13 6.27 12.20 10.36
N ILE A 14 5.16 12.33 9.65
CA ILE A 14 5.07 12.08 8.21
C ILE A 14 5.39 13.40 7.51
N THR A 15 6.51 13.47 6.82
CA THR A 15 7.02 14.70 6.21
C THR A 15 7.08 14.65 4.68
N GLY A 16 6.83 13.50 4.10
CA GLY A 16 6.73 13.35 2.65
C GLY A 16 5.74 12.27 2.27
N ILE A 17 4.99 12.51 1.19
CA ILE A 17 4.03 11.57 0.63
C ILE A 17 4.19 11.52 -0.88
N GLY A 18 4.26 10.32 -1.45
CA GLY A 18 4.27 10.08 -2.89
C GLY A 18 3.17 9.11 -3.27
N LEU A 19 2.22 9.56 -4.06
CA LEU A 19 1.10 8.77 -4.57
C LEU A 19 1.11 8.76 -6.09
N ALA A 20 0.94 7.58 -6.66
CA ALA A 20 0.61 7.40 -8.06
C ALA A 20 -0.34 6.20 -8.14
N THR A 21 -1.58 6.43 -8.59
CA THR A 21 -2.69 5.48 -8.45
C THR A 21 -3.55 5.43 -9.71
N SER A 22 -4.61 4.64 -9.67
CA SER A 22 -5.67 4.64 -10.69
C SER A 22 -6.41 5.98 -10.83
N LEU A 23 -6.30 6.88 -9.85
CA LEU A 23 -6.95 8.20 -9.87
C LEU A 23 -6.04 9.32 -10.37
N GLY A 24 -4.72 9.10 -10.40
CA GLY A 24 -3.76 10.07 -10.92
C GLY A 24 -2.41 10.06 -10.22
N GLU A 25 -1.60 11.03 -10.60
CA GLU A 25 -0.24 11.26 -10.10
C GLU A 25 -0.21 12.42 -9.09
N GLY A 26 0.48 12.19 -7.98
CA GLY A 26 0.70 13.21 -6.96
C GLY A 26 -0.48 13.39 -6.01
N LEU A 27 -0.29 14.28 -5.04
CA LEU A 27 -1.27 14.49 -3.96
C LEU A 27 -2.53 15.19 -4.45
N ASP A 28 -2.36 16.25 -5.22
CA ASP A 28 -3.46 17.11 -5.66
C ASP A 28 -4.44 16.35 -6.57
N ALA A 29 -3.93 15.62 -7.57
CA ALA A 29 -4.78 14.86 -8.49
C ALA A 29 -5.58 13.76 -7.77
N ASN A 30 -4.96 13.07 -6.80
CA ASN A 30 -5.65 12.08 -5.98
C ASN A 30 -6.69 12.74 -5.07
N TRP A 31 -6.35 13.86 -4.42
CA TRP A 31 -7.26 14.58 -3.53
C TRP A 31 -8.46 15.16 -4.27
N GLU A 32 -8.25 15.76 -5.43
CA GLU A 32 -9.33 16.26 -6.31
C GLU A 32 -10.24 15.12 -6.78
N ALA A 33 -9.66 13.98 -7.20
CA ALA A 33 -10.43 12.83 -7.64
C ALA A 33 -11.28 12.24 -6.51
N LEU A 34 -10.74 12.15 -5.29
CA LEU A 34 -11.47 11.70 -4.10
C LEU A 34 -12.63 12.63 -3.77
N ASN A 35 -12.40 13.95 -3.77
CA ASN A 35 -13.45 14.95 -3.51
C ASN A 35 -14.53 14.96 -4.61
N ALA A 36 -14.17 14.64 -5.85
CA ALA A 36 -15.11 14.46 -6.96
C ALA A 36 -15.81 13.08 -6.95
N ARG A 37 -15.53 12.21 -5.96
CA ARG A 37 -16.02 10.82 -5.90
C ARG A 37 -15.72 10.02 -7.18
N ARG A 38 -14.60 10.33 -7.83
CA ARG A 38 -14.22 9.66 -9.07
C ARG A 38 -13.79 8.23 -8.79
N ILE A 39 -14.27 7.32 -9.62
CA ILE A 39 -13.86 5.91 -9.65
C ILE A 39 -13.33 5.65 -11.06
N ASN A 40 -12.18 5.01 -11.17
CA ASN A 40 -11.61 4.59 -12.44
C ASN A 40 -11.52 3.06 -12.46
N VAL A 41 -12.37 2.42 -13.25
CA VAL A 41 -12.43 0.95 -13.41
C VAL A 41 -12.44 0.56 -14.87
N ASP A 42 -11.78 -0.55 -15.17
CA ASP A 42 -11.83 -1.24 -16.45
C ASP A 42 -12.51 -2.61 -16.26
N GLU A 43 -13.69 -2.74 -16.88
CA GLU A 43 -14.49 -3.98 -16.87
C GLU A 43 -14.37 -4.76 -18.19
N LYS A 44 -13.52 -4.29 -19.13
CA LYS A 44 -13.47 -4.80 -20.50
C LYS A 44 -12.15 -5.46 -20.85
N THR A 45 -11.04 -4.81 -20.59
CA THR A 45 -9.70 -5.24 -21.05
C THR A 45 -9.33 -6.60 -20.46
N PHE A 46 -9.69 -6.83 -19.19
CA PHE A 46 -9.37 -8.05 -18.45
C PHE A 46 -10.59 -8.93 -18.16
N ALA A 47 -11.69 -8.72 -18.91
CA ALA A 47 -12.95 -9.46 -18.66
C ALA A 47 -12.69 -10.98 -18.59
N PRO A 48 -13.32 -11.71 -17.62
CA PRO A 48 -14.36 -11.25 -16.69
C PRO A 48 -13.86 -10.50 -15.44
N CYS A 49 -12.55 -10.33 -15.27
CA CYS A 49 -11.98 -9.62 -14.13
C CYS A 49 -12.14 -8.11 -14.27
N ILE A 50 -12.37 -7.45 -13.15
CA ILE A 50 -12.49 -6.00 -13.05
C ILE A 50 -11.21 -5.45 -12.39
N VAL A 51 -10.66 -4.36 -12.92
CA VAL A 51 -9.45 -3.75 -12.38
C VAL A 51 -9.61 -2.24 -12.23
N HIS A 52 -8.89 -1.64 -11.28
CA HIS A 52 -8.61 -0.22 -11.25
C HIS A 52 -7.26 -0.01 -11.96
N PRO A 53 -7.28 0.44 -13.24
CA PRO A 53 -6.10 0.43 -14.08
C PRO A 53 -5.09 1.49 -13.65
N TRP A 54 -3.83 1.29 -14.00
CA TRP A 54 -2.79 2.28 -13.85
C TRP A 54 -3.05 3.51 -14.71
N MET A 55 -2.95 4.70 -14.10
CA MET A 55 -2.98 5.95 -14.87
C MET A 55 -1.60 6.22 -15.48
N PRO A 56 -1.50 6.46 -16.79
CA PRO A 56 -0.23 6.73 -17.45
C PRO A 56 0.49 7.93 -16.84
N VAL A 57 1.76 7.75 -16.51
CA VAL A 57 2.65 8.80 -16.03
C VAL A 57 3.89 8.91 -16.93
N ASN A 58 4.55 10.06 -16.90
CA ASN A 58 5.85 10.20 -17.53
C ASN A 58 6.95 9.71 -16.55
N PHE A 59 7.37 8.48 -16.70
CA PHE A 59 8.41 7.92 -15.82
C PHE A 59 9.72 8.70 -15.85
N ASP A 60 10.02 9.46 -16.91
CA ASP A 60 11.28 10.23 -17.04
C ASP A 60 11.42 11.30 -15.96
N THR A 61 10.32 11.80 -15.40
CA THR A 61 10.33 12.83 -14.35
C THR A 61 10.96 12.33 -13.06
N GLN A 62 10.85 11.02 -12.78
CA GLN A 62 11.38 10.39 -11.57
C GLN A 62 12.50 9.38 -11.87
N ILE A 63 12.50 8.75 -13.05
CA ILE A 63 13.44 7.70 -13.45
C ILE A 63 14.08 8.14 -14.79
N ALA A 64 15.02 9.08 -14.73
CA ALA A 64 15.56 9.75 -15.91
C ALA A 64 16.27 8.82 -16.92
N LYS A 65 16.89 7.72 -16.44
CA LYS A 65 17.64 6.82 -17.31
C LYS A 65 16.75 5.74 -17.89
N LYS A 66 16.54 5.77 -19.21
CA LYS A 66 15.78 4.72 -19.94
C LYS A 66 16.33 3.31 -19.73
N GLY A 67 17.65 3.17 -19.48
CA GLY A 67 18.27 1.88 -19.14
C GLY A 67 17.70 1.30 -17.84
N ASP A 68 17.56 2.11 -16.81
CA ASP A 68 17.01 1.69 -15.52
C ASP A 68 15.53 1.31 -15.68
N GLN A 69 14.73 2.12 -16.40
CA GLN A 69 13.32 1.82 -16.68
C GLN A 69 13.13 0.47 -17.39
N ARG A 70 14.01 0.12 -18.34
CA ARG A 70 13.92 -1.15 -19.10
C ARG A 70 14.24 -2.39 -18.27
N GLN A 71 14.98 -2.25 -17.17
CA GLN A 71 15.32 -3.36 -16.28
C GLN A 71 14.24 -3.64 -15.25
N MET A 72 13.34 -2.68 -15.00
CA MET A 72 12.25 -2.77 -14.03
C MET A 72 11.01 -3.40 -14.64
N GLU A 73 10.32 -4.24 -13.87
CA GLU A 73 8.94 -4.62 -14.15
C GLU A 73 7.98 -3.46 -13.86
N ALA A 74 6.71 -3.58 -14.30
CA ALA A 74 5.74 -2.51 -14.16
C ALA A 74 5.59 -2.05 -12.70
N TRP A 75 5.40 -2.98 -11.76
CA TRP A 75 5.26 -2.67 -10.34
C TRP A 75 6.51 -2.00 -9.75
N GLN A 76 7.72 -2.38 -10.20
CA GLN A 76 8.96 -1.76 -9.76
C GLN A 76 9.09 -0.32 -10.28
N ARG A 77 8.66 -0.06 -11.53
CA ARG A 77 8.61 1.31 -12.06
C ARG A 77 7.63 2.17 -11.30
N ILE A 78 6.41 1.64 -11.02
CA ILE A 78 5.40 2.32 -10.20
C ILE A 78 5.98 2.70 -8.83
N GLY A 79 6.62 1.73 -8.16
CA GLY A 79 7.17 1.96 -6.83
C GLY A 79 8.35 2.91 -6.81
N THR A 80 9.32 2.77 -7.73
CA THR A 80 10.45 3.68 -7.84
C THR A 80 9.98 5.10 -8.15
N TYR A 81 8.95 5.23 -8.99
CA TYR A 81 8.33 6.50 -9.32
C TYR A 81 7.68 7.16 -8.09
N ALA A 82 6.81 6.44 -7.40
CA ALA A 82 6.12 6.95 -6.21
C ALA A 82 7.08 7.27 -5.05
N ALA A 83 8.16 6.49 -4.89
CA ALA A 83 9.24 6.79 -3.95
C ALA A 83 9.90 8.15 -4.26
N GLY A 84 10.18 8.42 -5.55
CA GLY A 84 10.70 9.71 -5.98
C GLY A 84 9.78 10.88 -5.65
N LEU A 85 8.46 10.72 -5.83
CA LEU A 85 7.45 11.71 -5.43
C LEU A 85 7.46 11.96 -3.92
N ALA A 86 7.62 10.91 -3.09
CA ALA A 86 7.70 11.05 -1.64
C ALA A 86 8.95 11.84 -1.21
N LEU A 87 10.09 11.59 -1.86
CA LEU A 87 11.33 12.31 -1.60
C LEU A 87 11.25 13.78 -2.04
N ASP A 88 10.59 14.06 -3.17
CA ASP A 88 10.30 15.43 -3.62
C ASP A 88 9.41 16.15 -2.61
N SER A 89 8.29 15.50 -2.19
CA SER A 89 7.35 16.03 -1.21
C SER A 89 8.02 16.33 0.14
N ALA A 90 8.96 15.48 0.56
CA ALA A 90 9.74 15.70 1.79
C ALA A 90 10.83 16.78 1.65
N GLY A 91 11.12 17.24 0.44
CA GLY A 91 12.21 18.19 0.18
C GLY A 91 13.61 17.61 0.42
N VAL A 92 13.78 16.28 0.30
CA VAL A 92 15.06 15.61 0.57
C VAL A 92 15.70 15.02 -0.68
N LYS A 93 15.01 15.02 -1.81
CA LYS A 93 15.54 14.49 -3.07
C LYS A 93 16.82 15.19 -3.49
N GLY A 94 17.83 14.41 -3.85
CA GLY A 94 19.15 14.93 -4.21
C GLY A 94 20.05 15.34 -3.04
N ASN A 95 19.55 15.36 -1.81
CA ASN A 95 20.38 15.58 -0.63
C ASN A 95 21.12 14.28 -0.23
N LYS A 96 22.37 14.16 -0.66
CA LYS A 96 23.17 12.94 -0.48
C LYS A 96 23.41 12.57 0.98
N GLU A 97 23.50 13.54 1.87
CA GLU A 97 23.74 13.31 3.30
C GLU A 97 22.50 12.66 3.93
N ILE A 98 21.31 13.26 3.73
CA ILE A 98 20.06 12.72 4.25
C ILE A 98 19.75 11.35 3.62
N LEU A 99 19.85 11.24 2.28
CA LEU A 99 19.55 9.99 1.58
C LEU A 99 20.52 8.87 1.92
N GLY A 100 21.80 9.22 2.23
CA GLY A 100 22.81 8.28 2.69
C GLY A 100 22.52 7.65 4.05
N GLY A 101 21.85 8.39 4.93
CA GLY A 101 21.43 7.93 6.26
C GLY A 101 19.97 7.46 6.34
N MET A 102 19.18 7.64 5.28
CA MET A 102 17.77 7.30 5.27
C MET A 102 17.56 5.78 5.20
N ASP A 103 16.93 5.21 6.22
CA ASP A 103 16.48 3.82 6.19
C ASP A 103 15.39 3.61 5.13
N MET A 104 15.36 2.43 4.53
CA MET A 104 14.34 2.03 3.57
C MET A 104 13.66 0.75 4.06
N VAL A 105 12.38 0.84 4.43
CA VAL A 105 11.60 -0.28 4.96
C VAL A 105 10.33 -0.40 4.13
N ILE A 106 10.34 -1.33 3.21
CA ILE A 106 9.29 -1.45 2.19
C ILE A 106 8.61 -2.82 2.22
N ALA A 107 7.38 -2.86 1.75
CA ALA A 107 6.73 -4.10 1.37
C ALA A 107 6.80 -4.29 -0.15
N ALA A 108 6.94 -5.52 -0.60
CA ALA A 108 7.04 -5.82 -2.02
C ALA A 108 6.42 -7.17 -2.35
N ALA A 109 5.70 -7.20 -3.45
CA ALA A 109 5.11 -8.41 -4.02
C ALA A 109 6.16 -9.36 -4.60
N GLY A 110 5.73 -10.53 -5.01
CA GLY A 110 6.49 -11.43 -5.88
C GLY A 110 6.68 -10.84 -7.28
N GLY A 111 7.73 -11.29 -7.96
CA GLY A 111 8.08 -10.83 -9.30
C GLY A 111 7.03 -11.16 -10.36
N GLU A 112 7.09 -10.45 -11.47
CA GLU A 112 6.22 -10.69 -12.63
C GLU A 112 6.77 -11.84 -13.50
N ARG A 113 5.86 -12.60 -14.12
CA ARG A 113 6.19 -13.67 -15.08
C ARG A 113 6.30 -13.10 -16.49
N ASP A 114 7.09 -13.78 -17.32
CA ASP A 114 7.07 -13.54 -18.78
C ASP A 114 5.93 -14.36 -19.42
N LEU A 115 4.75 -13.75 -19.45
CA LEU A 115 3.53 -14.42 -19.93
C LEU A 115 3.64 -14.86 -21.39
N ALA A 116 4.38 -14.14 -22.22
CA ALA A 116 4.54 -14.50 -23.63
C ALA A 116 5.29 -15.82 -23.78
N VAL A 117 6.35 -16.01 -22.99
CA VAL A 117 7.12 -17.27 -22.96
C VAL A 117 6.29 -18.39 -22.34
N ASP A 118 5.61 -18.14 -21.21
CA ASP A 118 4.75 -19.13 -20.55
C ASP A 118 3.65 -19.63 -21.50
N ILE A 119 2.93 -18.72 -22.17
CA ILE A 119 1.87 -19.05 -23.13
C ILE A 119 2.42 -19.85 -24.31
N ALA A 120 3.60 -19.48 -24.85
CA ALA A 120 4.23 -20.20 -25.94
C ALA A 120 4.59 -21.65 -25.55
N ILE A 121 5.10 -21.84 -24.33
CA ILE A 121 5.42 -23.17 -23.78
C ILE A 121 4.16 -24.00 -23.60
N LEU A 122 3.12 -23.44 -22.94
CA LEU A 122 1.85 -24.13 -22.69
C LEU A 122 1.15 -24.54 -24.00
N ASN A 123 1.12 -23.65 -24.98
CA ASN A 123 0.53 -23.93 -26.30
C ASN A 123 1.27 -25.05 -27.06
N ALA A 124 2.59 -25.11 -26.95
CA ALA A 124 3.35 -26.15 -27.57
C ALA A 124 3.18 -27.52 -26.86
N ALA A 125 3.13 -27.50 -25.51
CA ALA A 125 2.83 -28.69 -24.72
C ALA A 125 1.42 -29.24 -25.03
N ALA A 126 0.42 -28.37 -25.13
CA ALA A 126 -0.95 -28.75 -25.48
C ALA A 126 -1.07 -29.38 -26.88
N LYS A 127 -0.17 -29.02 -27.81
CA LYS A 127 -0.09 -29.61 -29.14
C LYS A 127 0.69 -30.96 -29.20
N GLY A 128 1.03 -31.50 -28.03
CA GLY A 128 1.69 -32.81 -27.93
C GLY A 128 3.20 -32.75 -28.18
N ASN A 129 3.86 -31.64 -28.06
CA ASN A 129 5.32 -31.59 -28.11
C ASN A 129 5.92 -32.27 -26.88
N SER A 130 6.41 -33.49 -27.05
CA SER A 130 7.00 -34.30 -25.98
C SER A 130 8.54 -34.37 -26.06
N ASP A 131 9.17 -33.49 -26.84
CA ASP A 131 10.63 -33.41 -26.88
C ASP A 131 11.18 -33.03 -25.49
N PRO A 132 11.99 -33.88 -24.85
CA PRO A 132 12.55 -33.57 -23.51
C PRO A 132 13.41 -32.32 -23.50
N GLY A 133 14.01 -31.92 -24.62
CA GLY A 133 14.81 -30.71 -24.75
C GLY A 133 13.99 -29.42 -24.91
N PHE A 134 12.75 -29.54 -25.36
CA PHE A 134 11.90 -28.39 -25.74
C PHE A 134 11.75 -27.32 -24.65
N LEU A 135 11.41 -27.75 -23.45
CA LEU A 135 11.22 -26.80 -22.33
C LEU A 135 12.50 -26.02 -22.03
N ASN A 136 13.64 -26.73 -21.94
CA ASN A 136 14.94 -26.12 -21.66
C ASN A 136 15.35 -25.15 -22.77
N GLU A 137 15.19 -25.53 -24.03
CA GLU A 137 15.49 -24.67 -25.17
C GLU A 137 14.63 -23.40 -25.16
N ARG A 138 13.32 -23.51 -24.89
CA ARG A 138 12.40 -22.36 -24.82
C ARG A 138 12.72 -21.42 -23.66
N LEU A 139 13.06 -21.96 -22.50
CA LEU A 139 13.45 -21.14 -21.35
C LEU A 139 14.79 -20.43 -21.61
N MET A 140 15.78 -21.11 -22.16
CA MET A 140 17.09 -20.53 -22.48
C MET A 140 17.02 -19.41 -23.52
N ASN A 141 16.20 -19.57 -24.55
CA ASN A 141 16.14 -18.65 -25.69
C ASN A 141 15.02 -17.62 -25.60
N GLY A 142 13.98 -17.89 -24.80
CA GLY A 142 12.81 -17.04 -24.69
C GLY A 142 12.86 -16.07 -23.53
N LEU A 143 13.41 -16.49 -22.38
CA LEU A 143 13.47 -15.63 -21.21
C LEU A 143 14.59 -14.58 -21.34
N ARG A 144 14.25 -13.33 -21.10
CA ARG A 144 15.28 -12.29 -21.00
C ARG A 144 16.16 -12.51 -19.77
N PRO A 145 17.48 -12.30 -19.88
CA PRO A 145 18.40 -12.54 -18.75
C PRO A 145 18.07 -11.71 -17.50
N THR A 146 17.46 -10.53 -17.68
CA THR A 146 17.06 -9.64 -16.59
C THR A 146 15.79 -10.09 -15.86
N LEU A 147 15.03 -11.06 -16.37
CA LEU A 147 13.81 -11.53 -15.71
C LEU A 147 14.10 -12.11 -14.32
N PHE A 148 15.25 -12.77 -14.15
CA PHE A 148 15.66 -13.26 -12.84
C PHE A 148 15.72 -12.15 -11.80
N LEU A 149 16.26 -10.98 -12.15
CA LEU A 149 16.29 -9.81 -11.28
C LEU A 149 14.89 -9.30 -11.00
N ALA A 150 14.03 -9.27 -12.02
CA ALA A 150 12.63 -8.83 -11.89
C ALA A 150 11.79 -9.71 -10.94
N GLN A 151 12.21 -10.96 -10.71
CA GLN A 151 11.55 -11.89 -9.78
C GLN A 151 11.86 -11.60 -8.30
N LEU A 152 12.87 -10.79 -8.00
CA LEU A 152 13.32 -10.56 -6.63
C LEU A 152 12.58 -9.36 -6.01
N SER A 153 11.84 -9.60 -4.94
CA SER A 153 11.06 -8.57 -4.24
C SER A 153 11.92 -7.41 -3.71
N ASN A 154 13.12 -7.72 -3.23
CA ASN A 154 14.07 -6.71 -2.70
C ASN A 154 14.64 -5.78 -3.79
N LEU A 155 14.44 -6.07 -5.06
CA LEU A 155 14.90 -5.18 -6.13
C LEU A 155 14.06 -3.92 -6.28
N LEU A 156 12.86 -3.84 -5.71
CA LEU A 156 12.18 -2.55 -5.59
C LEU A 156 13.04 -1.58 -4.76
N ALA A 157 13.53 -2.04 -3.60
CA ALA A 157 14.45 -1.26 -2.78
C ALA A 157 15.77 -0.96 -3.52
N GLY A 158 16.32 -1.95 -4.23
CA GLY A 158 17.53 -1.77 -5.05
C GLY A 158 17.36 -0.71 -6.14
N ASN A 159 16.23 -0.71 -6.84
CA ASN A 159 15.92 0.29 -7.87
C ASN A 159 15.76 1.69 -7.27
N ILE A 160 15.08 1.83 -6.12
CA ILE A 160 14.96 3.10 -5.41
C ILE A 160 16.35 3.61 -4.99
N ALA A 161 17.22 2.73 -4.48
CA ALA A 161 18.60 3.08 -4.12
C ALA A 161 19.42 3.56 -5.33
N ILE A 162 19.32 2.85 -6.46
CA ILE A 162 20.04 3.21 -7.70
C ILE A 162 19.56 4.54 -8.28
N VAL A 163 18.24 4.73 -8.34
CA VAL A 163 17.65 5.90 -9.00
C VAL A 163 17.69 7.13 -8.13
N HIS A 164 17.37 7.00 -6.84
CA HIS A 164 17.18 8.14 -5.93
C HIS A 164 18.31 8.32 -4.91
N GLY A 165 19.19 7.33 -4.76
CA GLY A 165 20.34 7.44 -3.86
C GLY A 165 20.03 7.14 -2.38
N VAL A 166 18.87 6.56 -2.06
CA VAL A 166 18.55 6.12 -0.70
C VAL A 166 19.41 4.92 -0.36
N SER A 167 20.34 5.06 0.62
CA SER A 167 21.39 4.06 0.87
C SER A 167 21.67 3.78 2.35
N GLY A 168 20.76 4.13 3.24
CA GLY A 168 20.76 3.64 4.63
C GLY A 168 20.44 2.15 4.72
N THR A 169 20.02 1.67 5.89
CA THR A 169 19.64 0.25 6.03
C THR A 169 18.40 -0.04 5.20
N SER A 170 18.39 -1.20 4.54
CA SER A 170 17.27 -1.62 3.71
C SER A 170 16.65 -2.92 4.22
N ARG A 171 15.31 -2.95 4.32
CA ARG A 171 14.52 -4.13 4.68
C ARG A 171 13.32 -4.24 3.75
N THR A 172 13.10 -5.43 3.22
CA THR A 172 11.93 -5.75 2.39
C THR A 172 11.10 -6.82 3.07
N PHE A 173 9.81 -6.53 3.23
CA PHE A 173 8.81 -7.45 3.75
C PHE A 173 7.99 -8.02 2.61
N MET A 174 7.60 -9.28 2.73
CA MET A 174 6.68 -9.97 1.81
C MET A 174 5.53 -10.57 2.62
N GLY A 175 4.35 -10.65 2.05
CA GLY A 175 3.17 -11.21 2.72
C GLY A 175 1.91 -10.40 2.50
N GLU A 176 1.72 -9.90 1.30
CA GLU A 176 0.53 -9.16 0.88
C GLU A 176 0.23 -7.96 1.80
N GLU A 177 -1.03 -7.73 2.20
CA GLU A 177 -1.42 -6.56 3.00
C GLU A 177 -0.67 -6.47 4.34
N ALA A 178 -0.40 -7.61 5.00
CA ALA A 178 0.28 -7.65 6.29
C ALA A 178 1.74 -7.16 6.20
N ALA A 179 2.40 -7.37 5.06
CA ALA A 179 3.79 -6.99 4.87
C ALA A 179 4.03 -5.49 5.06
N SER A 180 3.12 -4.65 4.58
CA SER A 180 3.26 -3.20 4.71
C SER A 180 2.87 -2.67 6.10
N VAL A 181 2.00 -3.36 6.82
CA VAL A 181 1.76 -3.08 8.23
C VAL A 181 3.04 -3.29 9.03
N ASP A 182 3.71 -4.44 8.82
CA ASP A 182 4.98 -4.74 9.49
C ASP A 182 6.10 -3.78 9.09
N ALA A 183 6.19 -3.40 7.81
CA ALA A 183 7.16 -2.42 7.35
C ALA A 183 6.99 -1.07 8.07
N ALA A 184 5.75 -0.55 8.15
CA ALA A 184 5.44 0.69 8.84
C ALA A 184 5.71 0.58 10.35
N ARG A 185 5.31 -0.53 10.99
CA ARG A 185 5.52 -0.79 12.42
C ARG A 185 7.00 -0.83 12.79
N ILE A 186 7.81 -1.52 11.99
CA ILE A 186 9.26 -1.63 12.25
C ILE A 186 9.96 -0.29 12.02
N ALA A 187 9.62 0.45 10.98
CA ALA A 187 10.19 1.77 10.72
C ALA A 187 9.87 2.77 11.84
N LEU A 188 8.59 2.83 12.27
CA LEU A 188 8.16 3.63 13.42
C LEU A 188 8.93 3.27 14.68
N ALA A 189 9.03 1.97 15.02
CA ALA A 189 9.72 1.50 16.20
C ALA A 189 11.22 1.87 16.21
N ARG A 190 11.89 1.76 15.05
CA ARG A 190 13.32 2.13 14.91
C ARG A 190 13.53 3.62 15.14
N ILE A 191 12.70 4.48 14.56
CA ILE A 191 12.81 5.94 14.74
C ILE A 191 12.45 6.31 16.20
N ALA A 192 11.38 5.76 16.75
CA ALA A 192 10.97 6.00 18.13
C ALA A 192 12.04 5.58 19.16
N ALA A 193 12.75 4.49 18.89
CA ALA A 193 13.86 4.01 19.70
C ALA A 193 15.19 4.74 19.45
N GLY A 194 15.25 5.68 18.50
CA GLY A 194 16.47 6.42 18.17
C GLY A 194 17.52 5.60 17.40
N GLN A 195 17.13 4.52 16.75
CA GLN A 195 17.99 3.71 15.88
C GLN A 195 18.11 4.26 14.46
N SER A 196 17.20 5.13 14.08
CA SER A 196 17.16 5.87 12.82
C SER A 196 16.53 7.23 13.06
N ASP A 197 16.85 8.22 12.24
CA ASP A 197 16.22 9.55 12.31
C ASP A 197 15.18 9.75 11.21
N ILE A 198 15.31 9.05 10.10
CA ILE A 198 14.47 9.20 8.91
C ILE A 198 14.35 7.85 8.16
N ALA A 199 13.17 7.55 7.65
CA ALA A 199 12.94 6.35 6.85
C ALA A 199 11.99 6.63 5.68
N LEU A 200 12.22 5.95 4.56
CA LEU A 200 11.29 5.79 3.46
C LEU A 200 10.53 4.47 3.65
N ILE A 201 9.22 4.55 3.77
CA ILE A 201 8.32 3.39 3.86
C ILE A 201 7.34 3.39 2.70
N GLY A 202 6.90 2.23 2.27
CA GLY A 202 5.89 2.17 1.21
C GLY A 202 5.92 0.87 0.43
N SER A 203 5.14 0.87 -0.62
CA SER A 203 5.02 -0.25 -1.55
C SER A 203 4.43 0.20 -2.88
N ALA A 204 4.43 -0.75 -3.84
CA ALA A 204 3.70 -0.61 -5.09
C ALA A 204 3.13 -1.94 -5.53
N TYR A 205 2.02 -1.86 -6.24
CA TYR A 205 1.34 -3.00 -6.82
C TYR A 205 0.85 -2.68 -8.24
N ASN A 206 0.94 -3.66 -9.13
CA ASN A 206 0.38 -3.61 -10.47
C ASN A 206 -0.81 -4.59 -10.55
N GLY A 207 -2.04 -4.06 -10.58
CA GLY A 207 -3.27 -4.84 -10.64
C GLY A 207 -3.60 -5.40 -12.04
N GLU A 208 -2.87 -4.96 -13.08
CA GLU A 208 -3.09 -5.36 -14.47
C GLU A 208 -2.26 -6.60 -14.87
N ARG A 209 -2.00 -7.49 -13.92
CA ARG A 209 -1.22 -8.72 -14.09
C ARG A 209 -2.12 -9.93 -14.30
N LEU A 210 -2.09 -10.52 -15.49
CA LEU A 210 -2.90 -11.68 -15.83
C LEU A 210 -2.62 -12.90 -14.93
N ASP A 211 -1.36 -13.12 -14.51
CA ASP A 211 -0.99 -14.21 -13.61
C ASP A 211 -1.67 -14.07 -12.24
N LEU A 212 -1.76 -12.86 -11.69
CA LEU A 212 -2.43 -12.60 -10.43
C LEU A 212 -3.96 -12.59 -10.57
N LEU A 213 -4.47 -12.01 -11.64
CA LEU A 213 -5.92 -12.08 -11.93
C LEU A 213 -6.42 -13.51 -12.02
N MET A 214 -5.63 -14.40 -12.66
CA MET A 214 -5.94 -15.84 -12.69
C MET A 214 -5.81 -16.49 -11.32
N LEU A 215 -4.78 -16.15 -10.54
CA LEU A 215 -4.59 -16.69 -9.19
C LEU A 215 -5.81 -16.39 -8.30
N TYR A 216 -6.26 -15.12 -8.29
CA TYR A 216 -7.40 -14.70 -7.48
C TYR A 216 -8.73 -15.19 -8.06
N GLU A 217 -8.83 -15.41 -9.38
CA GLU A 217 -9.99 -16.07 -9.97
C GLU A 217 -10.13 -17.52 -9.48
N PHE A 218 -9.04 -18.28 -9.49
CA PHE A 218 -9.02 -19.65 -8.95
C PHE A 218 -9.26 -19.69 -7.44
N GLY A 219 -8.82 -18.67 -6.72
CA GLY A 219 -9.09 -18.50 -5.29
C GLY A 219 -10.52 -18.06 -4.96
N GLY A 220 -11.32 -17.66 -5.96
CA GLY A 220 -12.67 -17.16 -5.76
C GLY A 220 -12.76 -15.78 -5.16
N PHE A 221 -11.71 -14.95 -5.33
CA PHE A 221 -11.62 -13.61 -4.74
C PHE A 221 -11.99 -12.48 -5.71
N ASN A 222 -12.03 -12.73 -7.03
CA ASN A 222 -12.35 -11.68 -7.99
C ASN A 222 -13.82 -11.28 -7.94
N LEU A 223 -14.06 -9.95 -7.94
CA LEU A 223 -15.40 -9.38 -8.13
C LEU A 223 -15.90 -9.71 -9.53
N LYS A 224 -17.17 -10.15 -9.63
CA LYS A 224 -17.84 -10.55 -10.88
C LYS A 224 -19.07 -9.68 -11.14
N ASP A 225 -19.64 -9.84 -12.34
CA ASP A 225 -20.95 -9.27 -12.72
C ASP A 225 -21.09 -7.74 -12.59
N GLY A 226 -19.98 -7.02 -12.78
CA GLY A 226 -19.92 -5.56 -12.76
C GLY A 226 -19.39 -4.98 -11.46
N PHE A 227 -18.91 -3.75 -11.56
CA PHE A 227 -18.33 -3.04 -10.41
C PHE A 227 -19.42 -2.52 -9.46
N VAL A 228 -19.23 -2.78 -8.17
CA VAL A 228 -20.00 -2.18 -7.08
C VAL A 228 -19.07 -1.74 -5.95
N PRO A 229 -19.42 -0.69 -5.17
CA PRO A 229 -18.66 -0.27 -3.99
C PRO A 229 -18.50 -1.41 -2.98
N VAL A 230 -17.40 -1.39 -2.22
CA VAL A 230 -17.00 -2.48 -1.32
C VAL A 230 -18.12 -2.94 -0.39
N TRP A 231 -18.79 -2.00 0.26
CA TRP A 231 -19.83 -2.34 1.24
C TRP A 231 -21.13 -2.89 0.64
N ALA A 232 -21.31 -2.78 -0.67
CA ALA A 232 -22.44 -3.31 -1.41
C ALA A 232 -22.22 -4.73 -1.97
N ARG A 233 -21.02 -5.33 -1.76
CA ARG A 233 -20.62 -6.64 -2.33
C ARG A 233 -21.13 -7.87 -1.60
N GLN A 234 -22.05 -7.74 -0.64
CA GLN A 234 -22.52 -8.89 0.17
C GLN A 234 -23.05 -10.07 -0.66
N ASN A 235 -23.75 -9.80 -1.76
CA ASN A 235 -24.33 -10.84 -2.63
C ASN A 235 -23.40 -11.24 -3.79
N ASN A 236 -22.33 -10.49 -4.00
CA ASN A 236 -21.31 -10.74 -5.01
C ASN A 236 -19.94 -10.40 -4.39
N PRO A 237 -19.45 -11.23 -3.45
CA PRO A 237 -18.22 -10.98 -2.76
C PRO A 237 -17.01 -11.07 -3.68
N GLY A 238 -16.01 -10.27 -3.41
CA GLY A 238 -14.76 -10.26 -4.15
C GLY A 238 -14.17 -8.86 -4.28
N PHE A 239 -13.00 -8.78 -4.86
CA PHE A 239 -12.32 -7.52 -5.08
C PHE A 239 -11.94 -7.30 -6.55
N ALA A 240 -11.89 -6.05 -6.95
CA ALA A 240 -11.23 -5.60 -8.17
C ALA A 240 -9.78 -5.26 -7.83
N LEU A 241 -8.80 -5.82 -8.53
CA LEU A 241 -7.40 -5.45 -8.32
C LEU A 241 -7.16 -4.01 -8.75
N GLY A 242 -6.24 -3.33 -8.05
CA GLY A 242 -5.89 -1.95 -8.36
C GLY A 242 -4.39 -1.73 -8.47
N SER A 243 -3.98 -0.80 -9.32
CA SER A 243 -2.59 -0.40 -9.49
C SER A 243 -2.29 0.85 -8.68
N ALA A 244 -1.30 0.78 -7.80
CA ALA A 244 -0.89 1.92 -6.98
C ALA A 244 0.58 1.85 -6.56
N GLY A 245 1.20 3.02 -6.42
CA GLY A 245 2.43 3.22 -5.67
C GLY A 245 2.16 4.24 -4.55
N ALA A 246 2.46 3.86 -3.32
CA ALA A 246 2.27 4.70 -2.15
C ALA A 246 3.51 4.64 -1.26
N PHE A 247 4.18 5.78 -1.10
CA PHE A 247 5.39 5.92 -0.29
C PHE A 247 5.28 7.11 0.66
N LEU A 248 5.87 6.98 1.83
CA LEU A 248 5.93 8.03 2.83
C LEU A 248 7.37 8.19 3.33
N VAL A 249 7.76 9.44 3.57
CA VAL A 249 8.93 9.75 4.39
C VAL A 249 8.45 10.00 5.80
N ILE A 250 8.95 9.21 6.74
CA ILE A 250 8.71 9.39 8.17
C ILE A 250 10.03 9.71 8.88
N GLU A 251 9.98 10.61 9.86
CA GLU A 251 11.18 11.01 10.56
C GLU A 251 10.91 11.45 12.00
N SER A 252 11.94 11.45 12.84
CA SER A 252 11.82 11.97 14.18
C SER A 252 11.50 13.47 14.15
N LYS A 253 10.65 13.94 15.06
CA LYS A 253 10.30 15.37 15.21
C LYS A 253 11.56 16.25 15.26
N ALA A 254 12.57 15.82 16.01
CA ALA A 254 13.80 16.60 16.15
C ALA A 254 14.55 16.75 14.82
N HIS A 255 14.64 15.68 14.01
CA HIS A 255 15.26 15.70 12.69
C HIS A 255 14.45 16.59 11.73
N ALA A 256 13.11 16.43 11.70
CA ALA A 256 12.23 17.24 10.89
C ALA A 256 12.36 18.73 11.20
N GLN A 257 12.35 19.10 12.48
CA GLN A 257 12.50 20.48 12.92
C GLN A 257 13.90 21.05 12.58
N ALA A 258 14.96 20.27 12.77
CA ALA A 258 16.33 20.71 12.48
C ALA A 258 16.53 21.07 11.00
N ARG A 259 15.84 20.41 10.07
CA ARG A 259 15.90 20.70 8.63
C ARG A 259 14.77 21.59 8.12
N GLY A 260 13.86 22.06 9.00
CA GLY A 260 12.72 22.92 8.63
C GLY A 260 11.63 22.22 7.82
N ALA A 261 11.46 20.90 7.98
CA ALA A 261 10.43 20.16 7.30
C ALA A 261 9.03 20.58 7.74
N LYS A 262 8.09 20.57 6.78
CA LYS A 262 6.67 20.77 7.08
C LYS A 262 5.99 19.40 7.15
N PRO A 263 5.53 18.97 8.34
CA PRO A 263 4.88 17.68 8.47
C PRO A 263 3.42 17.74 7.99
N TYR A 264 2.94 16.61 7.48
CA TYR A 264 1.52 16.39 7.17
C TYR A 264 0.74 15.96 8.40
N ALA A 265 1.32 15.06 9.19
CA ALA A 265 0.69 14.50 10.39
C ALA A 265 1.75 13.80 11.26
N ARG A 266 1.35 13.40 12.47
CA ARG A 266 2.12 12.52 13.34
C ARG A 266 1.69 11.08 13.15
N LEU A 267 2.64 10.15 12.97
CA LEU A 267 2.41 8.70 13.04
C LEU A 267 2.68 8.26 14.48
N THR A 268 1.62 8.04 15.24
CA THR A 268 1.71 7.82 16.69
C THR A 268 1.97 6.37 17.04
N ASN A 269 1.25 5.45 16.40
CA ASN A 269 1.35 4.02 16.69
C ASN A 269 1.02 3.19 15.47
N VAL A 270 1.63 2.00 15.38
CA VAL A 270 1.28 0.96 14.43
C VAL A 270 1.30 -0.37 15.15
N VAL A 271 0.19 -1.09 15.11
CA VAL A 271 0.00 -2.39 15.74
C VAL A 271 -0.41 -3.43 14.71
N ALA A 272 0.00 -4.67 14.90
CA ALA A 272 -0.27 -5.78 13.99
C ALA A 272 -0.65 -7.04 14.76
N ASP A 273 -1.41 -7.90 14.11
CA ASP A 273 -1.76 -9.24 14.55
C ASP A 273 -1.78 -10.20 13.34
N LEU A 274 -1.66 -11.46 13.63
CA LEU A 274 -1.82 -12.55 12.68
C LEU A 274 -2.81 -13.56 13.25
N ALA A 275 -4.09 -13.18 13.27
CA ALA A 275 -5.14 -13.99 13.85
C ALA A 275 -5.33 -15.31 13.10
N GLN A 276 -5.45 -16.40 13.84
CA GLN A 276 -5.87 -17.68 13.27
C GLN A 276 -7.38 -17.63 13.01
N ARG A 277 -7.79 -17.58 11.76
CA ARG A 277 -9.19 -17.42 11.30
C ARG A 277 -9.95 -18.76 11.25
N THR A 278 -9.76 -19.60 12.25
CA THR A 278 -10.40 -20.92 12.37
C THR A 278 -11.83 -20.85 12.90
N GLN A 279 -12.22 -19.72 13.49
CA GLN A 279 -13.54 -19.52 14.07
C GLN A 279 -14.17 -18.22 13.54
N PRO A 280 -15.47 -18.18 13.28
CA PRO A 280 -16.18 -16.97 12.90
C PRO A 280 -15.93 -15.82 13.90
N GLY A 281 -15.83 -14.60 13.40
CA GLY A 281 -15.55 -13.40 14.19
C GLY A 281 -14.08 -13.24 14.60
N ALA A 282 -13.16 -14.03 14.07
CA ALA A 282 -11.74 -13.94 14.41
C ALA A 282 -11.15 -12.59 14.03
N VAL A 283 -11.48 -12.07 12.85
CA VAL A 283 -11.03 -10.75 12.36
C VAL A 283 -11.59 -9.64 13.26
N THR A 284 -12.90 -9.67 13.58
CA THR A 284 -13.52 -8.68 14.48
C THR A 284 -12.81 -8.64 15.83
N ARG A 285 -12.56 -9.82 16.45
CA ARG A 285 -11.86 -9.89 17.75
C ARG A 285 -10.42 -9.40 17.68
N SER A 286 -9.70 -9.71 16.59
CA SER A 286 -8.34 -9.22 16.37
C SER A 286 -8.32 -7.71 16.24
N LEU A 287 -9.21 -7.14 15.41
CA LEU A 287 -9.34 -5.69 15.24
C LEU A 287 -9.68 -4.98 16.56
N GLU A 288 -10.60 -5.52 17.39
CA GLU A 288 -10.89 -4.98 18.72
C GLU A 288 -9.66 -5.03 19.65
N ALA A 289 -8.91 -6.12 19.61
CA ALA A 289 -7.69 -6.25 20.41
C ALA A 289 -6.60 -5.26 19.98
N LEU A 290 -6.49 -4.97 18.68
CA LEU A 290 -5.58 -3.97 18.14
C LEU A 290 -6.04 -2.53 18.48
N TRP A 291 -7.33 -2.26 18.38
CA TRP A 291 -7.93 -0.97 18.77
C TRP A 291 -7.57 -0.59 20.21
N ASN A 292 -7.73 -1.53 21.12
CA ASN A 292 -7.42 -1.34 22.55
C ASN A 292 -5.92 -1.06 22.83
N LYS A 293 -5.02 -1.46 21.90
CA LYS A 293 -3.57 -1.23 22.01
C LYS A 293 -3.12 0.03 21.28
N LEU A 294 -3.97 0.58 20.39
CA LEU A 294 -3.58 1.63 19.46
C LEU A 294 -3.41 3.00 20.15
N GLY A 295 -4.19 3.26 21.21
CA GLY A 295 -4.15 4.53 21.94
C GLY A 295 -5.09 5.59 21.37
N VAL A 296 -6.18 5.17 20.72
CA VAL A 296 -7.23 6.08 20.23
C VAL A 296 -7.84 6.83 21.42
N HIS A 297 -8.05 8.12 21.25
CA HIS A 297 -8.60 8.99 22.27
C HIS A 297 -9.95 9.61 21.87
N ASP A 298 -10.63 10.25 22.81
CA ASP A 298 -11.84 11.01 22.50
C ASP A 298 -11.52 12.21 21.61
N GLY A 299 -12.28 12.38 20.53
CA GLY A 299 -12.06 13.47 19.58
C GLY A 299 -12.76 13.23 18.25
N ASN A 300 -12.59 14.17 17.32
CA ASN A 300 -13.09 14.03 15.95
C ASN A 300 -12.21 13.04 15.19
N GLY A 301 -12.69 11.82 15.04
CA GLY A 301 -11.93 10.74 14.40
C GLY A 301 -12.57 10.20 13.14
N ALA A 302 -11.72 9.60 12.30
CA ALA A 302 -12.15 8.83 11.15
C ALA A 302 -11.42 7.49 11.09
N LEU A 303 -11.98 6.56 10.31
CA LEU A 303 -11.41 5.26 9.99
C LEU A 303 -11.21 5.19 8.48
N ILE A 304 -9.98 5.00 8.03
CA ILE A 304 -9.68 4.69 6.63
C ILE A 304 -9.31 3.21 6.57
N THR A 305 -10.15 2.44 5.89
CA THR A 305 -9.99 1.00 5.85
C THR A 305 -9.62 0.50 4.47
N GLY A 306 -8.80 -0.56 4.47
CA GLY A 306 -8.47 -1.35 3.31
C GLY A 306 -9.47 -2.44 2.97
N ALA A 307 -10.74 -2.34 3.41
CA ALA A 307 -11.76 -3.36 3.12
C ALA A 307 -11.78 -3.74 1.64
N THR A 308 -11.71 -5.05 1.39
CA THR A 308 -11.48 -5.57 0.04
C THR A 308 -12.77 -5.94 -0.70
N GLY A 309 -13.79 -6.35 0.03
CA GLY A 309 -15.01 -6.98 -0.49
C GLY A 309 -14.95 -8.51 -0.47
N ALA A 310 -13.81 -9.11 -0.11
CA ALA A 310 -13.72 -10.57 0.08
C ALA A 310 -14.41 -10.99 1.39
N GLU A 311 -15.13 -12.09 1.35
CA GLU A 311 -15.80 -12.64 2.52
C GLU A 311 -15.04 -13.84 3.09
N PRO A 312 -15.10 -14.10 4.41
CA PRO A 312 -15.92 -13.40 5.43
C PRO A 312 -15.28 -12.13 6.01
N VAL A 313 -14.08 -11.77 5.59
CA VAL A 313 -13.26 -10.70 6.18
C VAL A 313 -14.00 -9.36 6.18
N THR A 314 -14.60 -8.98 5.05
CA THR A 314 -15.31 -7.70 4.91
C THR A 314 -16.51 -7.59 5.83
N SER A 315 -17.28 -8.68 6.01
CA SER A 315 -18.40 -8.70 6.96
C SER A 315 -17.94 -8.62 8.41
N GLU A 316 -16.83 -9.27 8.76
CA GLU A 316 -16.25 -9.21 10.11
C GLU A 316 -15.63 -7.84 10.40
N GLU A 317 -14.97 -7.23 9.44
CA GLU A 317 -14.48 -5.85 9.55
C GLU A 317 -15.64 -4.85 9.67
N LYS A 318 -16.71 -5.03 8.89
CA LYS A 318 -17.93 -4.22 9.01
C LYS A 318 -18.57 -4.32 10.41
N ALA A 319 -18.51 -5.49 11.03
CA ALA A 319 -18.98 -5.67 12.41
C ALA A 319 -18.15 -4.87 13.41
N PHE A 320 -16.83 -4.84 13.26
CA PHE A 320 -15.92 -3.99 14.03
C PHE A 320 -16.24 -2.50 13.82
N LEU A 321 -16.33 -2.04 12.57
CA LEU A 321 -16.60 -0.63 12.25
C LEU A 321 -17.91 -0.12 12.86
N ARG A 322 -18.94 -0.97 12.93
CA ARG A 322 -20.25 -0.62 13.56
C ARG A 322 -20.16 -0.41 15.07
N GLN A 323 -19.19 -1.04 15.75
CA GLN A 323 -18.95 -0.79 17.19
C GLN A 323 -18.31 0.57 17.43
N HIS A 324 -17.65 1.14 16.39
CA HIS A 324 -17.00 2.45 16.42
C HIS A 324 -17.73 3.48 15.56
N ALA A 325 -19.08 3.47 15.57
CA ALA A 325 -19.93 4.31 14.73
C ALA A 325 -19.81 5.82 14.96
N ASN A 326 -19.09 6.24 16.00
CA ASN A 326 -18.72 7.63 16.23
C ASN A 326 -17.58 8.14 15.35
N PHE A 327 -16.90 7.24 14.61
CA PHE A 327 -15.89 7.57 13.61
C PHE A 327 -16.48 7.53 12.20
N ALA A 328 -16.14 8.52 11.37
CA ALA A 328 -16.49 8.50 9.95
C ALA A 328 -15.63 7.48 9.22
N VAL A 329 -16.23 6.62 8.41
CA VAL A 329 -15.54 5.52 7.70
C VAL A 329 -15.28 5.88 6.24
N ARG A 330 -14.14 5.43 5.68
CA ARG A 330 -13.82 5.44 4.24
C ARG A 330 -13.13 4.14 3.84
N ALA A 331 -13.64 3.48 2.81
CA ALA A 331 -13.02 2.27 2.27
C ALA A 331 -12.20 2.59 1.01
N THR A 332 -10.90 2.33 1.05
CA THR A 332 -10.00 2.57 -0.10
C THR A 332 -10.30 1.62 -1.26
N GLY A 333 -10.78 0.40 -1.00
CA GLY A 333 -11.09 -0.59 -2.01
C GLY A 333 -12.20 -0.19 -3.01
N THR A 334 -13.07 0.77 -2.65
CA THR A 334 -14.04 1.36 -3.59
C THR A 334 -13.37 2.27 -4.62
N MET A 335 -12.36 3.02 -4.21
CA MET A 335 -11.76 4.10 -5.02
C MET A 335 -10.54 3.62 -5.80
N PHE A 336 -9.75 2.73 -5.22
CA PHE A 336 -8.45 2.32 -5.74
C PHE A 336 -8.37 0.82 -6.05
N GLY A 337 -9.40 0.05 -5.69
CA GLY A 337 -9.36 -1.42 -5.74
C GLY A 337 -8.48 -2.03 -4.65
N GLN A 338 -8.24 -3.34 -4.75
CA GLN A 338 -7.33 -4.07 -3.90
C GLN A 338 -5.90 -3.90 -4.41
N THR A 339 -5.08 -3.20 -3.65
CA THR A 339 -3.70 -2.87 -4.01
C THR A 339 -2.67 -3.65 -3.18
N LEU A 340 -3.09 -4.70 -2.49
CA LEU A 340 -2.29 -5.63 -1.68
C LEU A 340 -1.23 -4.90 -0.83
N GLU A 341 0.06 -5.11 -1.08
CA GLU A 341 1.14 -4.49 -0.30
C GLU A 341 1.10 -2.95 -0.31
N ALA A 342 0.52 -2.32 -1.32
CA ALA A 342 0.40 -0.87 -1.37
C ALA A 342 -0.81 -0.32 -0.58
N GLN A 343 -1.73 -1.18 -0.11
CA GLN A 343 -2.98 -0.75 0.50
C GLN A 343 -2.79 0.02 1.82
N PHE A 344 -1.97 -0.51 2.73
CA PHE A 344 -1.76 0.12 4.03
C PHE A 344 -0.97 1.44 3.93
N PRO A 345 0.14 1.55 3.15
CA PRO A 345 0.78 2.82 2.86
C PRO A 345 -0.13 3.84 2.18
N LEU A 346 -1.01 3.40 1.28
CA LEU A 346 -2.03 4.25 0.66
C LEU A 346 -2.99 4.80 1.74
N GLY A 347 -3.47 3.96 2.64
CA GLY A 347 -4.30 4.37 3.78
C GLY A 347 -3.58 5.40 4.67
N LEU A 348 -2.31 5.18 5.00
CA LEU A 348 -1.48 6.12 5.77
C LEU A 348 -1.32 7.48 5.05
N ALA A 349 -1.08 7.44 3.75
CA ALA A 349 -0.95 8.64 2.93
C ALA A 349 -2.26 9.45 2.91
N LEU A 350 -3.40 8.78 2.72
CA LEU A 350 -4.72 9.43 2.74
C LEU A 350 -5.09 9.97 4.12
N ALA A 351 -4.73 9.27 5.19
CA ALA A 351 -4.92 9.75 6.56
C ALA A 351 -4.11 11.03 6.82
N ALA A 352 -2.82 11.01 6.50
CA ALA A 352 -1.96 12.19 6.67
C ALA A 352 -2.42 13.38 5.81
N LEU A 353 -2.85 13.10 4.57
CA LEU A 353 -3.37 14.12 3.66
C LEU A 353 -4.68 14.72 4.19
N SER A 354 -5.61 13.91 4.69
CA SER A 354 -6.87 14.37 5.29
C SER A 354 -6.64 15.22 6.55
N ILE A 355 -5.71 14.83 7.41
CA ILE A 355 -5.29 15.63 8.57
C ILE A 355 -4.73 16.98 8.11
N SER A 356 -3.81 16.97 7.15
CA SER A 356 -3.16 18.18 6.63
C SER A 356 -4.15 19.15 5.96
N HIS A 357 -5.17 18.63 5.28
CA HIS A 357 -6.25 19.46 4.71
C HIS A 357 -7.32 19.88 5.73
N GLY A 358 -7.30 19.35 6.95
CA GLY A 358 -8.35 19.57 7.94
C GLY A 358 -9.73 19.09 7.47
N ALA A 359 -9.78 18.10 6.59
CA ALA A 359 -11.00 17.56 6.01
C ALA A 359 -10.84 16.10 5.64
N LEU A 360 -11.89 15.30 5.83
CA LEU A 360 -11.99 13.96 5.28
C LEU A 360 -12.67 14.04 3.91
N PHE A 361 -12.15 13.35 2.91
CA PHE A 361 -12.80 13.26 1.60
C PHE A 361 -14.22 12.66 1.71
N PRO A 362 -15.16 12.99 0.80
CA PRO A 362 -16.55 12.59 0.92
C PRO A 362 -16.74 11.06 0.82
N PRO A 363 -17.83 10.51 1.38
CA PRO A 363 -18.16 9.09 1.28
C PRO A 363 -18.48 8.69 -0.16
N ASN A 364 -18.13 7.46 -0.52
CA ASN A 364 -18.47 6.87 -1.80
C ASN A 364 -19.13 5.48 -1.61
N ASP A 365 -20.14 5.43 -0.77
CA ASP A 365 -20.82 4.22 -0.34
C ASP A 365 -22.35 4.40 -0.36
N PRO A 366 -23.08 3.61 -1.17
CA PRO A 366 -24.53 3.69 -1.23
C PRO A 366 -25.22 2.98 -0.06
N THR A 367 -24.50 2.25 0.80
CA THR A 367 -25.10 1.45 1.88
C THR A 367 -25.31 2.24 3.18
N GLY A 368 -24.72 3.44 3.27
CA GLY A 368 -24.85 4.32 4.42
C GLY A 368 -23.92 3.97 5.60
N LEU A 369 -22.92 3.09 5.40
CA LEU A 369 -21.88 2.85 6.39
C LEU A 369 -20.89 4.02 6.45
N GLU A 370 -20.58 4.60 5.29
CA GLU A 370 -19.77 5.81 5.21
C GLU A 370 -20.66 7.05 5.36
N VAL A 371 -20.34 7.90 6.31
CA VAL A 371 -21.10 9.13 6.59
C VAL A 371 -20.23 10.37 6.38
N GLU A 372 -20.86 11.49 6.07
CA GLU A 372 -20.16 12.79 5.97
C GLU A 372 -19.54 13.19 7.33
N MET A 373 -18.37 13.80 7.26
CA MET A 373 -17.68 14.35 8.42
C MET A 373 -17.61 15.87 8.30
N SER A 374 -18.29 16.58 9.20
CA SER A 374 -18.40 18.04 9.14
C SER A 374 -17.30 18.77 9.86
N LYS A 375 -16.56 18.10 10.76
CA LYS A 375 -15.48 18.68 11.55
C LYS A 375 -14.13 18.17 11.09
N PRO A 376 -13.06 19.00 11.17
CA PRO A 376 -11.71 18.54 10.90
C PRO A 376 -11.35 17.28 11.71
N PRO A 377 -10.78 16.24 11.09
CA PRO A 377 -10.27 15.10 11.84
C PRO A 377 -9.05 15.50 12.66
N THR A 378 -9.03 15.15 13.94
CA THR A 378 -7.85 15.30 14.81
C THR A 378 -7.03 14.03 14.88
N GLN A 379 -7.66 12.91 14.57
CA GLN A 379 -7.04 11.59 14.49
C GLN A 379 -7.72 10.75 13.41
N ILE A 380 -6.93 9.91 12.75
CA ILE A 380 -7.44 8.93 11.78
C ILE A 380 -6.79 7.59 12.07
N VAL A 381 -7.62 6.57 12.21
CA VAL A 381 -7.16 5.18 12.31
C VAL A 381 -7.18 4.56 10.92
N VAL A 382 -6.00 4.09 10.49
CA VAL A 382 -5.89 3.27 9.28
C VAL A 382 -6.06 1.81 9.68
N VAL A 383 -6.96 1.10 9.00
CA VAL A 383 -7.27 -0.32 9.26
C VAL A 383 -6.89 -1.15 8.05
N GLY A 384 -6.14 -2.21 8.28
CA GLY A 384 -5.84 -3.24 7.30
C GLY A 384 -6.30 -4.61 7.82
N ALA A 385 -7.19 -5.26 7.08
CA ALA A 385 -7.53 -6.65 7.29
C ALA A 385 -7.28 -7.39 5.97
N GLY A 386 -6.20 -8.15 5.91
CA GLY A 386 -5.81 -8.88 4.70
C GLY A 386 -6.91 -9.84 4.26
N HIS A 387 -7.07 -10.03 2.95
CA HIS A 387 -8.18 -10.82 2.41
C HIS A 387 -8.20 -12.27 2.94
N TRP A 388 -7.05 -12.82 3.33
CA TRP A 388 -6.98 -14.17 3.90
C TRP A 388 -6.21 -14.25 5.22
N GLN A 389 -5.30 -13.32 5.53
CA GLN A 389 -4.59 -13.27 6.80
C GLN A 389 -4.01 -11.87 7.09
N GLY A 390 -3.71 -11.64 8.35
CA GLY A 390 -3.04 -10.45 8.85
C GLY A 390 -3.99 -9.28 9.08
N GLU A 391 -3.91 -8.72 10.27
CA GLU A 391 -4.62 -7.52 10.70
C GLU A 391 -3.62 -6.47 11.17
N GLY A 392 -3.92 -5.21 10.90
CA GLY A 392 -3.09 -4.11 11.35
C GLY A 392 -3.84 -2.81 11.49
N MET A 393 -3.34 -1.96 12.36
CA MET A 393 -3.86 -0.61 12.54
C MET A 393 -2.73 0.39 12.74
N ALA A 394 -2.97 1.62 12.26
CA ALA A 394 -2.12 2.76 12.58
C ALA A 394 -2.95 3.94 13.09
N LEU A 395 -2.39 4.70 14.02
CA LEU A 395 -2.94 5.96 14.49
C LEU A 395 -2.13 7.11 13.89
N VAL A 396 -2.82 7.94 13.10
CA VAL A 396 -2.30 9.16 12.48
C VAL A 396 -3.03 10.34 13.11
N GLU A 397 -2.29 11.32 13.62
CA GLU A 397 -2.84 12.43 14.38
C GLU A 397 -2.38 13.80 13.86
N ALA A 398 -3.21 14.80 14.11
CA ALA A 398 -2.84 16.19 13.89
C ALA A 398 -1.64 16.57 14.78
N ILE A 399 -0.82 17.49 14.28
CA ILE A 399 0.28 18.08 15.04
C ILE A 399 -0.24 19.35 15.69
N GLU A 400 -0.06 19.43 16.99
CA GLU A 400 -0.41 20.60 17.78
C GLU A 400 0.57 21.76 17.57
#